data_f5cd28194677c42057c4b4844b9557bb
#
_entry.id   f5cd28194677c42057c4b4844b9557bb
#
_cell.length_a   1.000
_cell.length_b   1.000
_cell.length_c   1.000
_cell.angle_alpha   90.00
_cell.angle_beta   90.00
_cell.angle_gamma   90.00
#
_symmetry.space_group_name_H-M   'P 1'
#
loop_
_entity.id
_entity.type
_entity.pdbx_description
1 polymer ?
#
loop_
_entity_poly.entity_id
_entity_poly.type
_entity_poly.pdbx_seq_one_letter_code
_entity_poly.pdbx_strand_id
1 'polypeptide(L)'
;YRERKELRTWKSTKSLPFRLFYANDEDSKIADCMFFFFSSIRNAFPNQWNYNGQSKPTNILQSTVGYEALMKILVDILDRADFKQFSEGCFCCYVDKIKGLDVENTMHFPMSTSGKKIFYNSMFIALFPDDGTVGEKQNEIDKLLQ
;
A
#
# COMPACT_ATOMS: atom_id res chain seq x y z
N TYR A 1 18.76 -21.23 -8.84
CA TYR A 1 18.59 -20.66 -7.49
C TYR A 1 19.90 -20.02 -7.03
N ARG A 2 19.88 -18.74 -6.69
CA ARG A 2 21.06 -18.03 -6.17
C ARG A 2 21.01 -17.98 -4.65
N GLU A 3 22.16 -18.20 -4.03
CA GLU A 3 22.28 -18.02 -2.59
C GLU A 3 22.13 -16.53 -2.22
N ARG A 4 21.56 -16.26 -1.05
CA ARG A 4 21.31 -14.88 -0.56
C ARG A 4 22.59 -14.02 -0.58
N LYS A 5 23.71 -14.58 -0.17
CA LYS A 5 25.00 -13.87 -0.12
C LYS A 5 25.45 -13.32 -1.48
N GLU A 6 25.05 -13.99 -2.59
CA GLU A 6 25.39 -13.53 -3.95
C GLU A 6 24.62 -12.27 -4.33
N LEU A 7 23.52 -11.97 -3.64
CA LEU A 7 22.68 -10.81 -3.89
C LEU A 7 23.11 -9.56 -3.11
N ARG A 8 24.10 -9.68 -2.20
CA ARG A 8 24.52 -8.57 -1.33
C ARG A 8 25.04 -7.33 -2.05
N THR A 9 25.57 -7.52 -3.27
CA THR A 9 26.01 -6.41 -4.10
C THR A 9 24.89 -5.74 -4.88
N TRP A 10 23.69 -6.33 -4.86
CA TRP A 10 22.54 -5.83 -5.61
C TRP A 10 21.77 -4.83 -4.78
N LYS A 11 21.45 -3.68 -5.37
CA LYS A 11 20.64 -2.66 -4.72
C LYS A 11 19.15 -3.02 -4.79
N SER A 12 18.42 -2.60 -3.78
CA SER A 12 16.95 -2.60 -3.86
C SER A 12 16.50 -1.67 -4.99
N THR A 13 15.41 -2.07 -5.66
CA THR A 13 14.79 -1.29 -6.73
C THR A 13 13.32 -1.11 -6.42
N LYS A 14 12.63 -0.22 -7.14
CA LYS A 14 11.19 -0.04 -6.98
C LYS A 14 10.41 -1.35 -7.10
N SER A 15 10.76 -2.20 -8.07
CA SER A 15 10.11 -3.50 -8.26
C SER A 15 10.52 -4.57 -7.25
N LEU A 16 11.65 -4.38 -6.58
CA LEU A 16 12.22 -5.33 -5.62
C LEU A 16 12.69 -4.57 -4.36
N PRO A 17 11.78 -3.96 -3.60
CA PRO A 17 12.15 -3.04 -2.51
C PRO A 17 12.84 -3.75 -1.34
N PHE A 18 12.62 -5.04 -1.16
CA PHE A 18 13.20 -5.81 -0.04
C PHE A 18 14.44 -6.61 -0.42
N ARG A 19 14.94 -6.46 -1.66
CA ARG A 19 16.07 -7.27 -2.15
C ARG A 19 17.29 -7.19 -1.23
N LEU A 20 17.65 -5.99 -0.79
CA LEU A 20 18.83 -5.81 0.03
C LEU A 20 18.65 -6.43 1.44
N PHE A 21 17.49 -6.27 2.04
CA PHE A 21 17.19 -6.91 3.33
C PHE A 21 17.25 -8.42 3.21
N TYR A 22 16.64 -8.97 2.18
CA TYR A 22 16.68 -10.41 1.92
C TYR A 22 18.12 -10.92 1.71
N ALA A 23 18.93 -10.21 0.93
CA ALA A 23 20.31 -10.58 0.64
C ALA A 23 21.21 -10.55 1.89
N ASN A 24 20.90 -9.70 2.87
CA ASN A 24 21.66 -9.56 4.11
C ASN A 24 21.07 -10.36 5.28
N ASP A 25 20.16 -11.28 5.01
CA ASP A 25 19.47 -12.10 6.04
C ASP A 25 18.71 -11.25 7.07
N GLU A 26 18.18 -10.09 6.64
CA GLU A 26 17.41 -9.17 7.47
C GLU A 26 15.91 -9.36 7.27
N ASP A 27 15.44 -10.61 7.30
CA ASP A 27 14.03 -10.96 7.10
C ASP A 27 13.12 -10.32 8.17
N SER A 28 13.66 -10.09 9.37
CA SER A 28 12.94 -9.40 10.44
C SER A 28 12.54 -7.97 10.04
N LYS A 29 13.38 -7.28 9.25
CA LYS A 29 13.04 -5.93 8.74
C LYS A 29 11.89 -5.98 7.75
N ILE A 30 11.84 -7.01 6.91
CA ILE A 30 10.72 -7.21 5.98
C ILE A 30 9.42 -7.46 6.75
N ALA A 31 9.48 -8.35 7.75
CA ALA A 31 8.34 -8.63 8.62
C ALA A 31 7.87 -7.38 9.37
N ASP A 32 8.78 -6.59 9.93
CA ASP A 32 8.49 -5.34 10.62
C ASP A 32 7.83 -4.32 9.68
N CYS A 33 8.34 -4.18 8.47
CA CYS A 33 7.74 -3.31 7.46
C CYS A 33 6.27 -3.67 7.22
N MET A 34 6.00 -4.92 6.94
CA MET A 34 4.65 -5.41 6.69
C MET A 34 3.74 -5.22 7.91
N PHE A 35 4.23 -5.58 9.09
CA PHE A 35 3.49 -5.45 10.34
C PHE A 35 3.12 -4.00 10.63
N PHE A 36 4.09 -3.10 10.60
CA PHE A 36 3.85 -1.69 10.95
C PHE A 36 3.01 -0.96 9.91
N PHE A 37 3.19 -1.29 8.63
CA PHE A 37 2.34 -0.71 7.58
C PHE A 37 0.87 -1.10 7.75
N PHE A 38 0.58 -2.40 7.82
CA PHE A 38 -0.80 -2.88 7.94
C PHE A 38 -1.43 -2.53 9.28
N SER A 39 -0.63 -2.46 10.36
CA SER A 39 -1.12 -1.96 11.64
C SER A 39 -1.56 -0.50 11.56
N SER A 40 -0.82 0.33 10.83
CA SER A 40 -1.19 1.73 10.59
C SER A 40 -2.49 1.84 9.78
N ILE A 41 -2.65 1.00 8.76
CA ILE A 41 -3.89 0.95 7.97
C ILE A 41 -5.08 0.54 8.86
N ARG A 42 -4.92 -0.52 9.65
CA ARG A 42 -5.95 -0.96 10.59
C ARG A 42 -6.35 0.15 11.56
N ASN A 43 -5.39 0.88 12.10
CA ASN A 43 -5.65 1.97 13.04
C ASN A 43 -6.33 3.16 12.39
N ALA A 44 -6.07 3.42 11.10
CA ALA A 44 -6.71 4.49 10.34
C ALA A 44 -8.16 4.16 9.94
N PHE A 45 -8.46 2.89 9.76
CA PHE A 45 -9.76 2.38 9.29
C PHE A 45 -10.30 1.28 10.22
N PRO A 46 -10.47 1.56 11.53
CA PRO A 46 -10.76 0.51 12.51
C PRO A 46 -12.09 -0.20 12.27
N ASN A 47 -13.09 0.50 11.77
CA ASN A 47 -14.41 -0.08 11.51
C ASN A 47 -14.47 -0.84 10.19
N GLN A 48 -13.72 -0.39 9.19
CA GLN A 48 -13.70 -0.96 7.85
C GLN A 48 -12.77 -2.16 7.75
N TRP A 49 -11.74 -2.23 8.58
CA TRP A 49 -10.75 -3.30 8.56
C TRP A 49 -11.32 -4.65 9.00
N ASN A 50 -12.20 -4.64 9.98
CA ASN A 50 -12.76 -5.84 10.59
C ASN A 50 -14.06 -6.28 9.89
N TYR A 51 -14.29 -7.59 9.82
CA TYR A 51 -15.53 -8.15 9.30
C TYR A 51 -16.75 -7.92 10.20
N ASN A 52 -16.55 -7.60 11.47
CA ASN A 52 -17.62 -7.31 12.43
C ASN A 52 -18.73 -8.37 12.47
N GLY A 53 -18.33 -9.67 12.43
CA GLY A 53 -19.27 -10.79 12.42
C GLY A 53 -19.86 -11.13 11.05
N GLN A 54 -19.50 -10.41 10.00
CA GLN A 54 -19.94 -10.70 8.64
C GLN A 54 -19.04 -11.77 7.99
N SER A 55 -19.63 -12.60 7.12
CA SER A 55 -18.92 -13.69 6.45
C SER A 55 -18.32 -13.28 5.09
N LYS A 56 -18.66 -12.09 4.59
CA LYS A 56 -18.23 -11.58 3.29
C LYS A 56 -17.65 -10.18 3.40
N PRO A 57 -16.72 -9.80 2.51
CA PRO A 57 -16.22 -8.42 2.46
C PRO A 57 -17.37 -7.43 2.21
N THR A 58 -17.34 -6.30 2.92
CA THR A 58 -18.31 -5.21 2.76
C THR A 58 -17.70 -3.95 2.18
N ASN A 59 -16.38 -3.90 2.12
CA ASN A 59 -15.64 -2.78 1.54
C ASN A 59 -14.31 -3.26 0.96
N ILE A 60 -13.65 -2.37 0.21
CA ILE A 60 -12.44 -2.72 -0.53
C ILE A 60 -11.27 -3.14 0.38
N LEU A 61 -11.17 -2.61 1.60
CA LEU A 61 -10.09 -3.00 2.53
C LEU A 61 -10.15 -4.47 2.94
N GLN A 62 -11.33 -5.07 2.90
CA GLN A 62 -11.54 -6.46 3.26
C GLN A 62 -11.37 -7.42 2.06
N SER A 63 -10.98 -6.89 0.90
CA SER A 63 -10.90 -7.65 -0.34
C SER A 63 -9.45 -7.89 -0.78
N THR A 64 -9.24 -8.90 -1.62
CA THR A 64 -7.94 -9.19 -2.23
C THR A 64 -7.45 -8.02 -3.08
N VAL A 65 -8.36 -7.38 -3.84
CA VAL A 65 -7.97 -6.23 -4.69
C VAL A 65 -7.56 -5.03 -3.86
N GLY A 66 -8.16 -4.83 -2.70
CA GLY A 66 -7.74 -3.79 -1.74
C GLY A 66 -6.35 -4.06 -1.18
N TYR A 67 -6.08 -5.31 -0.80
CA TYR A 67 -4.75 -5.73 -0.38
C TYR A 67 -3.70 -5.48 -1.46
N GLU A 68 -3.99 -5.84 -2.71
CA GLU A 68 -3.08 -5.60 -3.83
C GLU A 68 -2.80 -4.12 -4.04
N ALA A 69 -3.82 -3.26 -3.93
CA ALA A 69 -3.66 -1.81 -4.01
C ALA A 69 -2.78 -1.26 -2.88
N LEU A 70 -2.97 -1.75 -1.65
CA LEU A 70 -2.16 -1.37 -0.50
C LEU A 70 -0.70 -1.82 -0.67
N MET A 71 -0.46 -2.99 -1.22
CA MET A 71 0.91 -3.45 -1.50
C MET A 71 1.59 -2.56 -2.56
N LYS A 72 0.85 -2.14 -3.58
CA LYS A 72 1.39 -1.22 -4.60
C LYS A 72 1.75 0.13 -3.99
N ILE A 73 0.90 0.68 -3.13
CA ILE A 73 1.19 1.97 -2.51
C ILE A 73 2.36 1.87 -1.52
N LEU A 74 2.49 0.75 -0.81
CA LEU A 74 3.64 0.50 0.06
C LEU A 74 4.95 0.54 -0.73
N VAL A 75 4.98 -0.07 -1.91
CA VAL A 75 6.16 -0.03 -2.80
C VAL A 75 6.48 1.41 -3.20
N ASP A 76 5.49 2.23 -3.52
CA ASP A 76 5.71 3.64 -3.85
C ASP A 76 6.24 4.45 -2.65
N ILE A 77 5.75 4.17 -1.45
CA ILE A 77 6.26 4.79 -0.21
C ILE A 77 7.72 4.41 0.01
N LEU A 78 8.05 3.13 -0.09
CA LEU A 78 9.42 2.63 0.12
C LEU A 78 10.40 3.18 -0.93
N ASP A 79 9.94 3.39 -2.16
CA ASP A 79 10.76 3.96 -3.24
C ASP A 79 11.16 5.42 -2.96
N ARG A 80 10.30 6.17 -2.26
CA ARG A 80 10.49 7.60 -1.99
C ARG A 80 11.05 7.91 -0.61
N ALA A 81 10.94 6.97 0.33
CA ALA A 81 11.39 7.13 1.71
C ALA A 81 12.63 6.28 1.97
N ASP A 82 13.56 6.82 2.74
CA ASP A 82 14.78 6.10 3.13
C ASP A 82 14.61 5.57 4.56
N PHE A 83 13.91 4.44 4.68
CA PHE A 83 13.76 3.77 5.97
C PHE A 83 15.02 2.99 6.34
N LYS A 84 15.66 3.37 7.44
CA LYS A 84 16.80 2.61 8.02
C LYS A 84 16.28 1.41 8.81
N GLN A 85 15.14 1.56 9.46
CA GLN A 85 14.45 0.55 10.25
C GLN A 85 12.95 0.87 10.27
N PHE A 86 12.16 -0.11 10.65
CA PHE A 86 10.71 0.04 10.78
C PHE A 86 10.34 -0.05 12.26
N SER A 87 9.47 0.85 12.70
CA SER A 87 9.02 0.94 14.08
C SER A 87 7.55 1.34 14.11
N GLU A 88 6.94 1.25 15.31
CA GLU A 88 5.57 1.72 15.50
C GLU A 88 5.45 3.19 15.07
N GLY A 89 4.43 3.47 14.29
CA GLY A 89 4.13 4.83 13.83
C GLY A 89 5.01 5.35 12.67
N CYS A 90 5.97 4.57 12.17
CA CYS A 90 6.84 5.04 11.08
C CYS A 90 6.08 5.33 9.77
N PHE A 91 4.89 4.76 9.58
CA PHE A 91 4.04 5.00 8.41
C PHE A 91 2.91 6.01 8.68
N CYS A 92 2.78 6.56 9.90
CA CYS A 92 1.64 7.40 10.26
C CYS A 92 1.50 8.65 9.39
N CYS A 93 2.60 9.31 9.03
CA CYS A 93 2.54 10.51 8.19
C CYS A 93 2.00 10.22 6.78
N TYR A 94 2.22 9.01 6.26
CA TYR A 94 1.67 8.58 4.98
C TYR A 94 0.19 8.18 5.13
N VAL A 95 -0.10 7.33 6.10
CA VAL A 95 -1.44 6.78 6.31
C VAL A 95 -2.45 7.88 6.69
N ASP A 96 -2.01 8.90 7.43
CA ASP A 96 -2.87 10.05 7.78
C ASP A 96 -3.39 10.80 6.56
N LYS A 97 -2.67 10.78 5.44
CA LYS A 97 -3.09 11.42 4.20
C LYS A 97 -4.18 10.65 3.46
N ILE A 98 -4.32 9.34 3.72
CA ILE A 98 -5.30 8.49 3.04
C ILE A 98 -6.50 8.11 3.92
N LYS A 99 -6.44 8.37 5.23
CA LYS A 99 -7.50 7.97 6.16
C LYS A 99 -8.86 8.62 5.90
N GLY A 100 -8.89 9.71 5.13
CA GLY A 100 -10.12 10.39 4.73
C GLY A 100 -10.84 9.77 3.53
N LEU A 101 -10.25 8.76 2.88
CA LEU A 101 -10.89 8.08 1.75
C LEU A 101 -12.09 7.28 2.24
N ASP A 102 -13.24 7.42 1.55
CA ASP A 102 -14.48 6.72 1.89
C ASP A 102 -14.46 5.29 1.32
N VAL A 103 -13.69 4.42 1.97
CA VAL A 103 -13.48 3.03 1.53
C VAL A 103 -14.75 2.17 1.61
N GLU A 104 -15.76 2.61 2.38
CA GLU A 104 -17.05 1.93 2.46
C GLU A 104 -17.93 2.18 1.24
N ASN A 105 -17.62 3.19 0.45
CA ASN A 105 -18.38 3.52 -0.76
C ASN A 105 -18.04 2.54 -1.89
N THR A 106 -18.81 1.47 -1.99
CA THR A 106 -18.60 0.42 -3.00
C THR A 106 -18.96 0.85 -4.43
N MET A 107 -19.63 1.97 -4.60
CA MET A 107 -19.86 2.58 -5.92
C MET A 107 -18.60 3.27 -6.43
N HIS A 108 -17.84 3.89 -5.52
CA HIS A 108 -16.58 4.57 -5.85
C HIS A 108 -15.40 3.59 -5.84
N PHE A 109 -15.36 2.70 -4.86
CA PHE A 109 -14.32 1.68 -4.70
C PHE A 109 -14.94 0.27 -4.80
N PRO A 110 -15.37 -0.17 -6.00
CA PRO A 110 -15.89 -1.53 -6.13
C PRO A 110 -14.80 -2.57 -5.89
N MET A 111 -15.18 -3.73 -5.37
CA MET A 111 -14.25 -4.84 -5.09
C MET A 111 -13.94 -5.62 -6.38
N SER A 112 -13.31 -4.94 -7.33
CA SER A 112 -13.01 -5.41 -8.67
C SER A 112 -11.64 -4.88 -9.14
N THR A 113 -11.18 -5.31 -10.30
CA THR A 113 -9.97 -4.79 -10.94
C THR A 113 -10.04 -3.26 -11.14
N SER A 114 -11.20 -2.75 -11.56
CA SER A 114 -11.41 -1.30 -11.68
C SER A 114 -11.31 -0.59 -10.33
N GLY A 115 -11.92 -1.14 -9.30
CA GLY A 115 -11.85 -0.62 -7.94
C GLY A 115 -10.43 -0.61 -7.37
N LYS A 116 -9.64 -1.64 -7.68
CA LYS A 116 -8.21 -1.67 -7.32
C LYS A 116 -7.46 -0.48 -7.91
N LYS A 117 -7.66 -0.19 -9.19
CA LYS A 117 -7.02 0.95 -9.87
C LYS A 117 -7.47 2.28 -9.29
N ILE A 118 -8.77 2.46 -9.05
CA ILE A 118 -9.32 3.66 -8.45
C ILE A 118 -8.74 3.87 -7.06
N PHE A 119 -8.71 2.83 -6.24
CA PHE A 119 -8.21 2.90 -4.88
C PHE A 119 -6.71 3.22 -4.84
N TYR A 120 -5.91 2.51 -5.63
CA TYR A 120 -4.47 2.78 -5.73
C TYR A 120 -4.21 4.22 -6.19
N ASN A 121 -4.85 4.66 -7.28
CA ASN A 121 -4.66 6.01 -7.80
C ASN A 121 -5.11 7.08 -6.82
N SER A 122 -6.21 6.86 -6.10
CA SER A 122 -6.70 7.79 -5.08
C SER A 122 -5.71 7.92 -3.92
N MET A 123 -5.15 6.81 -3.45
CA MET A 123 -4.11 6.83 -2.42
C MET A 123 -2.84 7.54 -2.92
N PHE A 124 -2.42 7.25 -4.14
CA PHE A 124 -1.22 7.87 -4.73
C PHE A 124 -1.36 9.39 -4.81
N ILE A 125 -2.49 9.88 -5.30
CA ILE A 125 -2.76 11.32 -5.41
C ILE A 125 -2.76 11.98 -4.03
N ALA A 126 -3.36 11.32 -3.03
CA ALA A 126 -3.37 11.83 -1.66
C ALA A 126 -1.97 11.90 -1.05
N LEU A 127 -1.12 10.91 -1.33
CA LEU A 127 0.24 10.83 -0.79
C LEU A 127 1.23 11.73 -1.52
N PHE A 128 1.12 11.80 -2.85
CA PHE A 128 2.11 12.44 -3.72
C PHE A 128 1.44 13.44 -4.68
N PRO A 129 0.76 14.48 -4.15
CA PRO A 129 -0.03 15.40 -4.97
C PRO A 129 0.80 16.20 -5.99
N ASP A 130 2.11 16.34 -5.74
CA ASP A 130 3.03 17.09 -6.62
C ASP A 130 3.75 16.21 -7.64
N ASP A 131 3.46 14.89 -7.68
CA ASP A 131 4.06 13.98 -8.64
C ASP A 131 3.54 14.27 -10.05
N GLY A 132 4.43 14.19 -11.05
CA GLY A 132 4.10 14.50 -12.44
C GLY A 132 3.06 13.58 -13.09
N THR A 133 2.77 12.42 -12.49
CA THR A 133 1.78 11.46 -13.01
C THR A 133 0.39 11.62 -12.42
N VAL A 134 0.19 12.59 -11.50
CA VAL A 134 -1.09 12.79 -10.81
C VAL A 134 -2.23 13.07 -11.80
N GLY A 135 -1.98 13.91 -12.82
CA GLY A 135 -2.98 14.22 -13.84
C GLY A 135 -3.47 12.99 -14.61
N GLU A 136 -2.55 12.11 -14.99
CA GLU A 136 -2.87 10.84 -15.68
C GLU A 136 -3.67 9.90 -14.76
N LYS A 137 -3.30 9.83 -13.49
CA LYS A 137 -4.00 9.00 -12.51
C LYS A 137 -5.41 9.50 -12.25
N GLN A 138 -5.61 10.81 -12.17
CA GLN A 138 -6.94 11.39 -12.01
C GLN A 138 -7.81 11.12 -13.25
N ASN A 139 -7.26 11.23 -14.44
CA ASN A 139 -7.97 10.91 -15.68
C ASN A 139 -8.39 9.42 -15.73
N GLU A 140 -7.53 8.53 -15.26
CA GLU A 140 -7.86 7.11 -15.18
C GLU A 140 -9.01 6.85 -14.21
N ILE A 141 -9.00 7.49 -13.02
CA ILE A 141 -10.10 7.42 -12.06
C ILE A 141 -11.41 7.87 -12.72
N ASP A 142 -11.40 9.04 -13.37
CA ASP A 142 -12.58 9.62 -13.99
C ASP A 142 -13.16 8.70 -15.08
N LYS A 143 -12.31 8.08 -15.89
CA LYS A 143 -12.71 7.10 -16.89
C LYS A 143 -13.35 5.87 -16.28
N LEU A 144 -12.79 5.34 -15.19
CA LEU A 144 -13.28 4.13 -14.55
C LEU A 144 -14.59 4.34 -13.78
N LEU A 145 -14.89 5.59 -13.43
CA LEU A 145 -16.13 5.96 -12.72
C LEU A 145 -17.28 6.33 -13.67
N GLN A 146 -17.03 6.37 -14.97
CA GLN A 146 -18.08 6.65 -15.96
C GLN A 146 -19.05 5.49 -16.12
#